data_1f3464eb4d576c43c0e1f3e612da437e
#
_entry.id   1f3464eb4d576c43c0e1f3e612da437e
#
_cell.length_a   1.000
_cell.length_b   1.000
_cell.length_c   1.000
_cell.angle_alpha   90.00
_cell.angle_beta   90.00
_cell.angle_gamma   90.00
#
_symmetry.space_group_name_H-M   'P 1'
#
loop_
_entity.id
_entity.type
_entity.pdbx_description
1 polymer ?
#
loop_
_entity_poly.entity_id
_entity_poly.type
_entity_poly.pdbx_seq_one_letter_code
_entity_poly.pdbx_strand_id
1 'polypeptide(L)'
;MLVKCRICGKKVDRNEAFKVAVEGKPNAYYCSEAEYNKMMENRKNRNDTYYCIYDIFGYTVTNTVLNKEVNALGKIYGFKLILEYLHDNQEYLTRIVGREYNSEFAKIKYFSAILKNSLVDYRDSDYG
;
A
#
# COMPACT_ATOMS: atom_id res chain seq x y z
N MET A 1 -22.40 3.08 26.94
CA MET A 1 -22.66 3.66 25.63
C MET A 1 -21.80 2.97 24.59
N LEU A 2 -22.44 2.50 23.52
CA LEU A 2 -21.71 1.82 22.44
C LEU A 2 -21.24 2.82 21.39
N VAL A 3 -20.02 2.63 20.92
CA VAL A 3 -19.44 3.39 19.81
C VAL A 3 -19.05 2.42 18.71
N LYS A 4 -18.93 2.91 17.48
CA LYS A 4 -18.63 2.08 16.31
C LYS A 4 -17.15 2.16 15.98
N CYS A 5 -16.51 1.00 15.85
CA CYS A 5 -15.11 0.93 15.39
C CYS A 5 -14.99 1.45 13.96
N ARG A 6 -14.04 2.32 13.70
CA ARG A 6 -13.82 2.93 12.39
C ARG A 6 -13.28 1.95 11.35
N ILE A 7 -12.71 0.83 11.77
CA ILE A 7 -12.12 -0.16 10.86
C ILE A 7 -13.14 -1.21 10.47
N CYS A 8 -13.70 -1.94 11.46
CA CYS A 8 -14.56 -3.09 11.21
C CYS A 8 -16.05 -2.80 11.34
N GLY A 9 -16.43 -1.63 11.86
CA GLY A 9 -17.82 -1.27 12.07
C GLY A 9 -18.49 -1.94 13.26
N LYS A 10 -17.76 -2.76 14.02
CA LYS A 10 -18.29 -3.43 15.21
C LYS A 10 -18.59 -2.42 16.31
N LYS A 11 -19.70 -2.61 17.01
CA LYS A 11 -20.05 -1.79 18.17
C LYS A 11 -19.27 -2.27 19.38
N VAL A 12 -18.60 -1.34 20.07
CA VAL A 12 -17.81 -1.63 21.27
C VAL A 12 -18.19 -0.65 22.36
N ASP A 13 -18.00 -1.04 23.62
CA ASP A 13 -18.23 -0.15 24.74
C ASP A 13 -17.24 1.01 24.69
N ARG A 14 -17.75 2.23 24.84
CA ARG A 14 -16.94 3.45 24.79
C ARG A 14 -15.77 3.43 25.77
N ASN A 15 -15.96 2.83 26.94
CA ASN A 15 -14.93 2.76 27.97
C ASN A 15 -13.86 1.71 27.66
N GLU A 16 -14.17 0.71 26.82
CA GLU A 16 -13.25 -0.34 26.42
C GLU A 16 -12.59 -0.06 25.06
N ALA A 17 -13.20 0.83 24.27
CA ALA A 17 -12.70 1.17 22.93
C ALA A 17 -11.40 2.00 23.02
N PHE A 18 -10.52 1.80 22.05
CA PHE A 18 -9.35 2.65 21.87
C PHE A 18 -9.78 3.96 21.23
N LYS A 19 -9.56 5.07 21.94
CA LYS A 19 -9.98 6.39 21.51
C LYS A 19 -8.80 7.19 20.95
N VAL A 20 -9.01 7.80 19.77
CA VAL A 20 -8.04 8.70 19.15
C VAL A 20 -8.67 10.07 19.01
N ALA A 21 -8.04 11.08 19.60
CA ALA A 21 -8.48 12.47 19.50
C ALA A 21 -8.08 13.01 18.11
N VAL A 22 -9.05 13.62 17.42
CA VAL A 22 -8.83 14.24 16.11
C VAL A 22 -9.16 15.71 16.25
N GLU A 23 -8.20 16.58 15.94
CA GLU A 23 -8.35 18.03 16.05
C GLU A 23 -9.51 18.52 15.17
N GLY A 24 -10.44 19.28 15.80
CA GLY A 24 -11.58 19.85 15.09
C GLY A 24 -12.66 18.86 14.70
N LYS A 25 -12.58 17.61 15.15
CA LYS A 25 -13.53 16.53 14.81
C LYS A 25 -13.89 15.71 16.04
N PRO A 26 -15.04 14.97 16.01
CA PRO A 26 -15.32 14.01 17.08
C PRO A 26 -14.22 12.95 17.20
N ASN A 27 -14.05 12.42 18.41
CA ASN A 27 -13.09 11.36 18.68
C ASN A 27 -13.39 10.13 17.81
N ALA A 28 -12.33 9.49 17.31
CA ALA A 28 -12.43 8.22 16.60
C ALA A 28 -12.24 7.07 17.59
N TYR A 29 -13.02 6.01 17.42
CA TYR A 29 -12.98 4.83 18.29
C TYR A 29 -12.63 3.59 17.49
N TYR A 30 -11.88 2.68 18.12
CA TYR A 30 -11.39 1.43 17.51
C TYR A 30 -11.56 0.30 18.52
N CYS A 31 -11.64 -0.94 18.03
CA CYS A 31 -11.78 -2.12 18.91
C CYS A 31 -10.63 -2.25 19.90
N SER A 32 -9.40 -1.95 19.45
CA SER A 32 -8.20 -2.04 20.28
C SER A 32 -7.10 -1.17 19.72
N GLU A 33 -6.10 -0.88 20.55
CA GLU A 33 -4.89 -0.18 20.12
C GLU A 33 -4.13 -0.99 19.06
N ALA A 34 -4.08 -2.31 19.21
CA ALA A 34 -3.41 -3.20 18.26
C ALA A 34 -4.04 -3.10 16.86
N GLU A 35 -5.37 -3.07 16.79
CA GLU A 35 -6.09 -2.93 15.52
C GLU A 35 -5.83 -1.56 14.88
N TYR A 36 -5.84 -0.50 15.69
CA TYR A 36 -5.51 0.84 15.24
C TYR A 36 -4.09 0.92 14.68
N ASN A 37 -3.11 0.38 15.42
CA ASN A 37 -1.71 0.39 15.00
C ASN A 37 -1.49 -0.39 13.71
N LYS A 38 -2.18 -1.51 13.54
CA LYS A 38 -2.13 -2.31 12.31
C LYS A 38 -2.67 -1.51 11.11
N MET A 39 -3.78 -0.81 11.31
CA MET A 39 -4.35 0.06 10.27
C MET A 39 -3.36 1.16 9.88
N MET A 40 -2.73 1.81 10.85
CA MET A 40 -1.76 2.88 10.60
C MET A 40 -0.52 2.35 9.90
N GLU A 41 -0.04 1.17 10.26
CA GLU A 41 1.08 0.52 9.59
C GLU A 41 0.74 0.20 8.12
N ASN A 42 -0.43 -0.36 7.87
CA ASN A 42 -0.89 -0.65 6.51
C ASN A 42 -1.00 0.63 5.67
N ARG A 43 -1.51 1.69 6.26
CA ARG A 43 -1.64 2.99 5.58
C ARG A 43 -0.28 3.57 5.24
N LYS A 44 0.68 3.48 6.16
CA LYS A 44 2.05 3.91 5.94
C LYS A 44 2.72 3.09 4.82
N ASN A 45 2.59 1.77 4.86
CA ASN A 45 3.17 0.88 3.84
C ASN A 45 2.59 1.19 2.47
N ARG A 46 1.29 1.45 2.38
CA ARG A 46 0.63 1.85 1.14
C ARG A 46 1.20 3.17 0.60
N ASN A 47 1.28 4.18 1.45
CA ASN A 47 1.79 5.49 1.05
C ASN A 47 3.25 5.41 0.60
N ASP A 48 4.09 4.71 1.35
CA ASP A 48 5.50 4.53 1.03
C ASP A 48 5.68 3.76 -0.29
N THR A 49 4.81 2.78 -0.55
CA THR A 49 4.80 2.03 -1.82
C THR A 49 4.51 2.96 -3.00
N TYR A 50 3.49 3.80 -2.90
CA TYR A 50 3.17 4.77 -3.95
C TYR A 50 4.30 5.77 -4.17
N TYR A 51 4.88 6.30 -3.11
CA TYR A 51 6.02 7.21 -3.22
C TYR A 51 7.20 6.56 -3.94
N CYS A 52 7.54 5.34 -3.58
CA CYS A 52 8.64 4.61 -4.18
C CYS A 52 8.41 4.37 -5.67
N ILE A 53 7.21 3.91 -6.05
CA ILE A 53 6.86 3.64 -7.44
C ILE A 53 6.86 4.94 -8.27
N TYR A 54 6.27 6.00 -7.75
CA TYR A 54 6.26 7.30 -8.44
C TYR A 54 7.67 7.86 -8.63
N ASP A 55 8.54 7.65 -7.64
CA ASP A 55 9.94 8.02 -7.75
C ASP A 55 10.65 7.24 -8.85
N ILE A 56 10.41 5.92 -8.93
CA ILE A 56 10.95 5.07 -9.99
C ILE A 56 10.52 5.56 -11.39
N PHE A 57 9.25 5.91 -11.54
CA PHE A 57 8.71 6.41 -12.81
C PHE A 57 9.10 7.86 -13.10
N GLY A 58 9.47 8.64 -12.06
CA GLY A 58 9.73 10.06 -12.20
C GLY A 58 8.47 10.89 -12.38
N TYR A 59 7.32 10.38 -11.96
CA TYR A 59 6.04 11.09 -12.09
C TYR A 59 5.86 12.11 -10.97
N THR A 60 5.41 13.31 -11.35
CA THR A 60 5.10 14.39 -10.41
C THR A 60 3.60 14.63 -10.25
N VAL A 61 2.79 13.99 -11.11
CA VAL A 61 1.33 14.10 -11.07
C VAL A 61 0.71 12.71 -10.96
N THR A 62 -0.51 12.66 -10.43
CA THR A 62 -1.25 11.41 -10.26
C THR A 62 -1.53 10.73 -11.60
N ASN A 63 -1.22 9.44 -11.69
CA ASN A 63 -1.53 8.61 -12.86
C ASN A 63 -2.52 7.54 -12.44
N THR A 64 -3.74 7.62 -12.97
CA THR A 64 -4.83 6.72 -12.58
C THR A 64 -4.61 5.27 -13.01
N VAL A 65 -3.96 5.05 -14.16
CA VAL A 65 -3.65 3.70 -14.64
C VAL A 65 -2.64 3.04 -13.70
N LEU A 66 -1.58 3.76 -13.35
CA LEU A 66 -0.56 3.25 -12.42
C LEU A 66 -1.16 2.96 -11.04
N ASN A 67 -1.97 3.86 -10.51
CA ASN A 67 -2.63 3.68 -9.22
C ASN A 67 -3.51 2.44 -9.21
N LYS A 68 -4.26 2.21 -10.28
CA LYS A 68 -5.13 1.04 -10.40
C LYS A 68 -4.33 -0.26 -10.38
N GLU A 69 -3.21 -0.30 -11.09
CA GLU A 69 -2.33 -1.48 -11.11
C GLU A 69 -1.71 -1.74 -9.73
N VAL A 70 -1.21 -0.70 -9.08
CA VAL A 70 -0.60 -0.81 -7.75
C VAL A 70 -1.62 -1.25 -6.71
N ASN A 71 -2.83 -0.69 -6.75
CA ASN A 71 -3.92 -1.08 -5.85
C ASN A 71 -4.29 -2.56 -6.01
N ALA A 72 -4.38 -3.04 -7.24
CA ALA A 72 -4.70 -4.45 -7.52
C ALA A 72 -3.63 -5.37 -6.94
N LEU A 73 -2.35 -5.02 -7.11
CA LEU A 73 -1.24 -5.78 -6.53
C LEU A 73 -1.26 -5.74 -5.00
N GLY A 74 -1.57 -4.58 -4.43
CA GLY A 74 -1.68 -4.41 -2.98
C GLY A 74 -2.74 -5.30 -2.35
N LYS A 75 -3.85 -5.52 -3.05
CA LYS A 75 -4.93 -6.40 -2.58
C LYS A 75 -4.50 -7.88 -2.59
N ILE A 76 -3.64 -8.27 -3.51
CA ILE A 76 -3.19 -9.66 -3.67
C ILE A 76 -2.01 -9.96 -2.73
N TYR A 77 -1.00 -9.12 -2.71
CA TYR A 77 0.28 -9.38 -2.03
C TYR A 77 0.47 -8.59 -0.74
N GLY A 78 -0.26 -7.51 -0.54
CA GLY A 78 -0.07 -6.58 0.56
C GLY A 78 1.05 -5.57 0.29
N PHE A 79 0.85 -4.35 0.77
CA PHE A 79 1.80 -3.26 0.49
C PHE A 79 3.16 -3.45 1.19
N LYS A 80 3.18 -4.15 2.32
CA LYS A 80 4.44 -4.42 3.02
C LYS A 80 5.39 -5.24 2.14
N LEU A 81 4.88 -6.31 1.54
CA LEU A 81 5.68 -7.17 0.66
C LEU A 81 6.13 -6.42 -0.59
N ILE A 82 5.23 -5.65 -1.19
CA ILE A 82 5.55 -4.85 -2.37
C ILE A 82 6.66 -3.85 -2.05
N LEU A 83 6.56 -3.15 -0.93
CA LEU A 83 7.56 -2.16 -0.53
C LEU A 83 8.93 -2.79 -0.29
N GLU A 84 8.98 -3.95 0.37
CA GLU A 84 10.22 -4.70 0.57
C GLU A 84 10.88 -5.06 -0.77
N TYR A 85 10.09 -5.58 -1.70
CA TYR A 85 10.57 -5.92 -3.04
C TYR A 85 11.10 -4.68 -3.78
N LEU A 86 10.38 -3.57 -3.71
CA LEU A 86 10.78 -2.32 -4.37
C LEU A 86 12.12 -1.81 -3.83
N HIS A 87 12.32 -1.85 -2.52
CA HIS A 87 13.57 -1.42 -1.91
C HIS A 87 14.74 -2.30 -2.34
N ASP A 88 14.54 -3.61 -2.41
CA ASP A 88 15.58 -4.55 -2.79
C ASP A 88 15.93 -4.47 -4.28
N ASN A 89 15.02 -4.00 -5.13
CA ASN A 89 15.16 -4.04 -6.59
C ASN A 89 14.99 -2.67 -7.25
N GLN A 90 15.13 -1.58 -6.50
CA GLN A 90 14.85 -0.22 -7.00
C GLN A 90 15.70 0.14 -8.22
N GLU A 91 17.00 -0.16 -8.21
CA GLU A 91 17.89 0.14 -9.34
C GLU A 91 17.48 -0.62 -10.61
N TYR A 92 17.18 -1.90 -10.46
CA TYR A 92 16.72 -2.75 -11.55
C TYR A 92 15.43 -2.22 -12.17
N LEU A 93 14.46 -1.89 -11.31
CA LEU A 93 13.15 -1.38 -11.75
C LEU A 93 13.28 -0.01 -12.42
N THR A 94 14.15 0.86 -11.90
CA THR A 94 14.40 2.16 -12.50
C THR A 94 14.98 2.02 -13.90
N ARG A 95 15.87 1.06 -14.12
CA ARG A 95 16.42 0.78 -15.44
C ARG A 95 15.36 0.28 -16.40
N ILE A 96 14.45 -0.58 -15.94
CA ILE A 96 13.35 -1.10 -16.76
C ILE A 96 12.43 0.03 -17.20
N VAL A 97 12.04 0.89 -16.27
CA VAL A 97 11.16 2.02 -16.55
C VAL A 97 11.83 3.04 -17.48
N GLY A 98 13.16 3.13 -17.46
CA GLY A 98 13.93 4.02 -18.31
C GLY A 98 14.07 3.57 -19.76
N ARG A 99 13.60 2.38 -20.13
CA ARG A 99 13.61 1.89 -21.51
C ARG A 99 12.55 2.60 -22.34
N GLU A 100 12.70 2.51 -23.68
CA GLU A 100 11.71 3.05 -24.60
C GLU A 100 10.50 2.12 -24.71
N TYR A 101 9.31 2.72 -24.69
CA TYR A 101 8.03 2.02 -24.83
C TYR A 101 7.17 2.76 -25.85
N ASN A 102 6.23 2.03 -26.46
CA ASN A 102 5.30 2.63 -27.43
C ASN A 102 4.39 3.69 -26.80
N SER A 103 4.12 3.57 -25.50
CA SER A 103 3.28 4.52 -24.77
C SER A 103 3.55 4.41 -23.28
N GLU A 104 3.10 5.40 -22.51
CA GLU A 104 3.14 5.34 -21.04
C GLU A 104 2.29 4.17 -20.52
N PHE A 105 1.16 3.91 -21.15
CA PHE A 105 0.30 2.77 -20.80
C PHE A 105 1.06 1.45 -20.93
N ALA A 106 1.78 1.25 -22.05
CA ALA A 106 2.58 0.04 -22.26
C ALA A 106 3.67 -0.12 -21.20
N LYS A 107 4.33 0.98 -20.84
CA LYS A 107 5.35 1.00 -19.80
C LYS A 107 4.79 0.59 -18.43
N ILE A 108 3.64 1.14 -18.05
CA ILE A 108 2.97 0.83 -16.79
C ILE A 108 2.55 -0.65 -16.75
N LYS A 109 1.98 -1.15 -17.83
CA LYS A 109 1.55 -2.56 -17.92
C LYS A 109 2.73 -3.52 -17.84
N TYR A 110 3.84 -3.20 -18.48
CA TYR A 110 5.06 -4.01 -18.44
C TYR A 110 5.64 -4.05 -17.01
N PHE A 111 5.72 -2.88 -16.36
CA PHE A 111 6.17 -2.78 -14.97
C PHE A 111 5.28 -3.60 -14.04
N SER A 112 3.97 -3.49 -14.19
CA SER A 112 3.00 -4.25 -13.40
C SER A 112 3.18 -5.77 -13.58
N ALA A 113 3.41 -6.21 -14.81
CA ALA A 113 3.64 -7.62 -15.12
C ALA A 113 4.92 -8.15 -14.45
N ILE A 114 5.99 -7.36 -14.46
CA ILE A 114 7.24 -7.71 -13.80
C ILE A 114 7.03 -7.84 -12.29
N LEU A 115 6.35 -6.87 -11.67
CA LEU A 115 6.03 -6.94 -10.25
C LEU A 115 5.22 -8.18 -9.92
N LYS A 116 4.18 -8.45 -10.69
CA LYS A 116 3.29 -9.58 -10.48
C LYS A 116 4.06 -10.91 -10.51
N ASN A 117 4.92 -11.10 -11.50
CA ASN A 117 5.72 -12.32 -11.65
C ASN A 117 6.77 -12.43 -10.54
N SER A 118 7.42 -11.34 -10.21
CA SER A 118 8.49 -11.30 -9.20
C SER A 118 7.96 -11.46 -7.78
N LEU A 119 6.79 -10.89 -7.49
CA LEU A 119 6.19 -10.95 -6.15
C LEU A 119 5.76 -12.36 -5.77
N VAL A 120 5.33 -13.17 -6.73
CA VAL A 120 5.02 -14.58 -6.48
C VAL A 120 6.26 -15.29 -5.94
N ASP A 121 7.39 -15.18 -6.64
CA ASP A 121 8.64 -15.81 -6.26
C ASP A 121 9.20 -15.21 -4.96
N TYR A 122 9.12 -13.90 -4.80
CA TYR A 122 9.60 -13.21 -3.61
C TYR A 122 8.82 -13.63 -2.36
N ARG A 123 7.52 -13.74 -2.46
CA ARG A 123 6.66 -14.22 -1.38
C ARG A 123 6.99 -15.66 -1.00
N ASP A 124 7.16 -16.52 -2.00
CA ASP A 124 7.43 -17.94 -1.77
C ASP A 124 8.81 -18.16 -1.16
N SER A 125 9.80 -17.32 -1.49
CA SER A 125 11.15 -17.43 -0.93
C SER A 125 11.19 -17.10 0.57
N ASP A 126 10.26 -16.27 1.06
CA ASP A 126 10.17 -15.95 2.49
C ASP A 126 9.68 -17.13 3.33
N TYR A 127 9.04 -18.11 2.70
CA TYR A 127 8.51 -19.31 3.37
C TYR A 127 9.37 -20.55 3.15
N GLY A 128 10.42 -20.42 2.34
CA GLY A 128 11.32 -21.51 1.98
C GLY A 128 12.54 -21.67 2.88
#